data_5e3204c5cccae4420e2f807d660010a2
#
_entry.id   5e3204c5cccae4420e2f807d660010a2
#
_cell.length_a   1.000
_cell.length_b   1.000
_cell.length_c   1.000
_cell.angle_alpha   90.00
_cell.angle_beta   90.00
_cell.angle_gamma   90.00
#
_symmetry.space_group_name_H-M   'P 1'
#
loop_
_entity.id
_entity.type
_entity.pdbx_description
1 polymer ?
#
loop_
_entity_poly.entity_id
_entity_poly.type
_entity_poly.pdbx_seq_one_letter_code
_entity_poly.pdbx_strand_id
1 'polypeptide(L)'
;MDKLIEKPHGLVLVTGPTGSGKTTSLYAALNKLYDPRKKIITIEDPVEYELNGINQIPVNPKRGLTFAAGLRSILRQDPDIVFVGEIRDGETADISIRSALTGHLIFSTIHTNDAVSSIGRLVDMGVEPYLVASVLEGVLAQRLGRKICKECKQQVPISNDLSHRLTPEERTMFTAG
;
A
#
# COMPACT_ATOMS: atom_id res chain seq x y z
N MET A 1 -4.62 -2.13 -9.29
CA MET A 1 -5.08 -1.65 -7.97
C MET A 1 -6.54 -2.01 -7.74
N ASP A 2 -7.45 -1.73 -8.67
CA ASP A 2 -8.89 -1.95 -8.50
C ASP A 2 -9.26 -3.36 -8.03
N LYS A 3 -8.74 -4.39 -8.67
CA LYS A 3 -8.98 -5.79 -8.25
C LYS A 3 -8.50 -6.13 -6.84
N LEU A 4 -7.51 -5.40 -6.32
CA LEU A 4 -6.98 -5.63 -4.96
C LEU A 4 -7.83 -4.97 -3.89
N ILE A 5 -8.37 -3.79 -4.19
CA ILE A 5 -9.20 -3.06 -3.23
C ILE A 5 -10.62 -3.64 -3.10
N GLU A 6 -11.08 -4.43 -4.08
CA GLU A 6 -12.40 -5.08 -4.07
C GLU A 6 -12.41 -6.42 -3.32
N LYS A 7 -11.28 -6.82 -2.75
CA LYS A 7 -11.21 -8.05 -1.96
C LYS A 7 -12.02 -7.92 -0.67
N PRO A 8 -12.74 -8.97 -0.26
CA PRO A 8 -13.54 -8.93 0.96
C PRO A 8 -12.70 -8.90 2.24
N HIS A 9 -11.52 -9.49 2.22
CA HIS A 9 -10.56 -9.56 3.32
C HIS A 9 -9.15 -9.81 2.76
N GLY A 10 -8.15 -9.74 3.61
CA GLY A 10 -6.75 -10.01 3.25
C GLY A 10 -5.84 -8.82 3.54
N LEU A 11 -4.58 -8.95 3.19
CA LEU A 11 -3.56 -7.93 3.36
C LEU A 11 -3.11 -7.40 1.99
N VAL A 12 -3.18 -6.09 1.81
CA VAL A 12 -2.65 -5.39 0.65
C VAL A 12 -1.53 -4.46 1.10
N LEU A 13 -0.34 -4.63 0.53
CA LEU A 13 0.83 -3.83 0.86
C LEU A 13 1.19 -2.87 -0.26
N VAL A 14 1.65 -1.68 0.11
CA VAL A 14 2.29 -0.74 -0.80
C VAL A 14 3.71 -0.48 -0.35
N THR A 15 4.67 -0.67 -1.24
CA THR A 15 6.08 -0.44 -0.96
C THR A 15 6.71 0.56 -1.92
N GLY A 16 7.87 1.06 -1.54
CA GLY A 16 8.65 2.03 -2.31
C GLY A 16 9.37 3.02 -1.41
N PRO A 17 10.29 3.83 -1.95
CA PRO A 17 11.03 4.82 -1.18
C PRO A 17 10.12 5.89 -0.58
N THR A 18 10.67 6.65 0.35
CA THR A 18 10.02 7.85 0.87
C THR A 18 9.70 8.79 -0.29
N GLY A 19 8.53 9.43 -0.26
CA GLY A 19 8.08 10.32 -1.33
C GLY A 19 7.59 9.63 -2.60
N SER A 20 7.47 8.30 -2.66
CA SER A 20 6.94 7.60 -3.84
C SER A 20 5.41 7.66 -3.97
N GLY A 21 4.71 8.33 -3.06
CA GLY A 21 3.26 8.52 -3.10
C GLY A 21 2.46 7.34 -2.54
N LYS A 22 3.04 6.49 -1.68
CA LYS A 22 2.36 5.34 -1.06
C LYS A 22 1.07 5.75 -0.34
N THR A 23 1.16 6.71 0.57
CA THR A 23 0.02 7.22 1.33
C THR A 23 -1.04 7.81 0.40
N THR A 24 -0.64 8.58 -0.60
CA THR A 24 -1.56 9.15 -1.60
C THR A 24 -2.36 8.08 -2.33
N SER A 25 -1.69 7.00 -2.77
CA SER A 25 -2.35 5.87 -3.44
C SER A 25 -3.29 5.12 -2.51
N LEU A 26 -2.90 4.91 -1.25
CA LEU A 26 -3.74 4.26 -0.25
C LEU A 26 -4.93 5.12 0.14
N TYR A 27 -4.75 6.43 0.33
CA TYR A 27 -5.86 7.35 0.60
C TYR A 27 -6.86 7.40 -0.57
N ALA A 28 -6.37 7.37 -1.81
CA ALA A 28 -7.24 7.26 -2.98
C ALA A 28 -8.03 5.93 -2.99
N ALA A 29 -7.39 4.83 -2.57
CA ALA A 29 -8.06 3.54 -2.42
C ALA A 29 -9.13 3.57 -1.31
N LEU A 30 -8.81 4.12 -0.14
CA LEU A 30 -9.76 4.26 0.98
C LEU A 30 -10.96 5.12 0.59
N ASN A 31 -10.74 6.26 -0.08
CA ASN A 31 -11.81 7.11 -0.60
C ASN A 31 -12.71 6.37 -1.60
N LYS A 32 -12.12 5.53 -2.47
CA LYS A 32 -12.89 4.73 -3.42
C LYS A 32 -13.71 3.63 -2.73
N LEU A 33 -13.23 3.10 -1.61
CA LEU A 33 -13.89 2.07 -0.81
C LEU A 33 -14.91 2.63 0.16
N TYR A 34 -14.88 3.94 0.38
CA TYR A 34 -15.77 4.58 1.34
C TYR A 34 -17.24 4.34 0.98
N ASP A 35 -17.95 3.76 1.94
CA ASP A 35 -19.39 3.55 1.95
C ASP A 35 -19.86 3.84 3.39
N PRO A 36 -20.90 4.65 3.62
CA PRO A 36 -21.41 4.95 4.98
C PRO A 36 -21.78 3.70 5.80
N ARG A 37 -21.99 2.56 5.15
CA ARG A 37 -22.27 1.27 5.78
C ARG A 37 -21.03 0.49 6.20
N LYS A 38 -19.84 0.96 5.79
CA LYS A 38 -18.55 0.32 6.11
C LYS A 38 -17.78 1.15 7.10
N LYS A 39 -17.23 0.50 8.10
CA LYS A 39 -16.40 1.13 9.10
C LYS A 39 -14.94 1.06 8.68
N ILE A 40 -14.39 2.19 8.26
CA ILE A 40 -12.98 2.34 7.88
C ILE A 40 -12.26 3.06 9.00
N ILE A 41 -11.20 2.46 9.54
CA ILE A 41 -10.38 3.06 10.59
C ILE A 41 -8.91 3.00 10.17
N THR A 42 -8.19 4.09 10.43
CA THR A 42 -6.74 4.15 10.16
C THR A 42 -5.95 4.38 11.44
N ILE A 43 -4.68 3.93 11.44
CA ILE A 43 -3.68 4.31 12.42
C ILE A 43 -2.40 4.74 11.70
N GLU A 44 -1.93 5.97 11.96
CA GLU A 44 -0.95 6.67 11.11
C GLU A 44 0.11 7.45 11.91
N ASP A 45 1.27 7.68 11.29
CA ASP A 45 2.40 8.42 11.90
C ASP A 45 3.07 9.39 10.88
N PRO A 46 2.58 10.63 10.74
CA PRO A 46 1.29 11.17 11.20
C PRO A 46 0.15 10.94 10.19
N VAL A 47 -1.05 11.44 10.51
CA VAL A 47 -2.13 11.64 9.53
C VAL A 47 -1.72 12.78 8.60
N GLU A 48 -1.65 12.53 7.29
CA GLU A 48 -1.20 13.51 6.30
C GLU A 48 -2.26 14.58 6.01
N TYR A 49 -3.52 14.17 5.86
CA TYR A 49 -4.70 15.02 5.75
C TYR A 49 -5.97 14.24 6.08
N GLU A 50 -7.01 14.94 6.43
CA GLU A 50 -8.29 14.34 6.83
C GLU A 50 -9.04 13.75 5.63
N LEU A 51 -9.59 12.56 5.83
CA LEU A 51 -10.48 11.87 4.89
C LEU A 51 -11.90 11.89 5.45
N ASN A 52 -12.84 12.48 4.71
CA ASN A 52 -14.23 12.57 5.15
C ASN A 52 -14.86 11.17 5.35
N GLY A 53 -15.44 10.96 6.52
CA GLY A 53 -16.13 9.72 6.86
C GLY A 53 -15.22 8.56 7.28
N ILE A 54 -13.91 8.77 7.39
CA ILE A 54 -12.93 7.78 7.83
C ILE A 54 -12.38 8.18 9.21
N ASN A 55 -12.34 7.24 10.13
CA ASN A 55 -11.78 7.47 11.47
C ASN A 55 -10.26 7.32 11.43
N GLN A 56 -9.53 8.44 11.47
CA GLN A 56 -8.08 8.46 11.42
C GLN A 56 -7.49 8.69 12.81
N ILE A 57 -6.61 7.79 13.26
CA ILE A 57 -5.99 7.81 14.58
C ILE A 57 -4.49 8.07 14.42
N PRO A 58 -3.96 9.20 14.89
CA PRO A 58 -2.51 9.40 14.92
C PRO A 58 -1.88 8.59 16.05
N VAL A 59 -0.74 7.95 15.80
CA VAL A 59 0.07 7.32 16.85
C VAL A 59 0.59 8.37 17.85
N ASN A 60 0.74 7.96 19.09
CA ASN A 60 1.35 8.79 20.13
C ASN A 60 2.22 7.91 21.05
N PRO A 61 3.46 7.59 20.65
CA PRO A 61 4.34 6.71 21.41
C PRO A 61 4.61 7.19 22.84
N LYS A 62 4.63 8.51 23.06
CA LYS A 62 4.82 9.10 24.39
C LYS A 62 3.68 8.75 25.37
N ARG A 63 2.50 8.45 24.84
CA ARG A 63 1.33 8.02 25.60
C ARG A 63 1.05 6.52 25.46
N GLY A 64 2.00 5.75 24.92
CA GLY A 64 1.87 4.31 24.72
C GLY A 64 0.98 3.91 23.52
N LEU A 65 0.49 4.86 22.72
CA LEU A 65 -0.29 4.55 21.51
C LEU A 65 0.67 4.30 20.34
N THR A 66 1.14 3.06 20.25
CA THR A 66 1.95 2.55 19.14
C THR A 66 1.06 1.99 18.03
N PHE A 67 1.63 1.64 16.85
CA PHE A 67 0.88 0.94 15.80
C PHE A 67 0.22 -0.34 16.32
N ALA A 68 0.96 -1.19 17.02
CA ALA A 68 0.45 -2.45 17.56
C ALA A 68 -0.66 -2.22 18.60
N ALA A 69 -0.47 -1.30 19.56
CA ALA A 69 -1.46 -1.00 20.59
C ALA A 69 -2.75 -0.41 19.99
N GLY A 70 -2.60 0.51 19.04
CA GLY A 70 -3.73 1.12 18.33
C GLY A 70 -4.48 0.11 17.47
N LEU A 71 -3.77 -0.73 16.73
CA LEU A 71 -4.39 -1.77 15.89
C LEU A 71 -5.22 -2.76 16.73
N ARG A 72 -4.71 -3.22 17.89
CA ARG A 72 -5.51 -4.03 18.82
C ARG A 72 -6.79 -3.34 19.28
N SER A 73 -6.72 -2.03 19.49
CA SER A 73 -7.90 -1.26 19.90
C SER A 73 -8.89 -1.07 18.78
N ILE A 74 -8.40 -0.85 17.56
CA ILE A 74 -9.19 -0.73 16.33
C ILE A 74 -9.98 -2.02 16.07
N LEU A 75 -9.33 -3.17 16.18
CA LEU A 75 -9.97 -4.47 15.93
C LEU A 75 -11.16 -4.78 16.88
N ARG A 76 -11.16 -4.19 18.08
CA ARG A 76 -12.31 -4.28 19.01
C ARG A 76 -13.46 -3.34 18.66
N GLN A 77 -13.30 -2.53 17.63
CA GLN A 77 -14.32 -1.60 17.15
C GLN A 77 -15.12 -2.16 15.97
N ASP A 78 -14.94 -3.44 15.64
CA ASP A 78 -15.61 -4.09 14.52
C ASP A 78 -15.44 -3.31 13.19
N PRO A 79 -14.20 -3.11 12.72
CA PRO A 79 -13.93 -2.43 11.47
C PRO A 79 -14.10 -3.38 10.27
N ASP A 80 -14.57 -2.88 9.14
CA ASP A 80 -14.54 -3.62 7.87
C ASP A 80 -13.18 -3.49 7.19
N ILE A 81 -12.60 -2.29 7.24
CA ILE A 81 -11.34 -1.96 6.58
C ILE A 81 -10.44 -1.23 7.57
N VAL A 82 -9.18 -1.66 7.63
CA VAL A 82 -8.17 -1.02 8.46
C VAL A 82 -6.98 -0.58 7.60
N PHE A 83 -6.54 0.65 7.78
CA PHE A 83 -5.26 1.09 7.26
C PHE A 83 -4.25 1.27 8.39
N VAL A 84 -3.18 0.51 8.34
CA VAL A 84 -2.01 0.64 9.21
C VAL A 84 -0.95 1.39 8.42
N GLY A 85 -0.62 2.60 8.84
CA GLY A 85 0.26 3.50 8.08
C GLY A 85 1.54 2.82 7.61
N GLU A 86 2.16 2.02 8.49
CA GLU A 86 3.29 1.17 8.10
C GLU A 86 3.49 0.00 9.07
N ILE A 87 4.12 -1.07 8.56
CA ILE A 87 4.59 -2.21 9.34
C ILE A 87 6.11 -2.07 9.49
N ARG A 88 6.56 -1.78 10.74
CA ARG A 88 7.99 -1.63 11.08
C ARG A 88 8.54 -2.77 11.93
N ASP A 89 7.67 -3.49 12.63
CA ASP A 89 8.04 -4.49 13.63
C ASP A 89 7.17 -5.75 13.53
N GLY A 90 7.65 -6.84 14.13
CA GLY A 90 6.99 -8.15 14.08
C GLY A 90 5.65 -8.18 14.80
N GLU A 91 5.46 -7.36 15.86
CA GLU A 91 4.21 -7.31 16.60
C GLU A 91 3.09 -6.72 15.73
N THR A 92 3.35 -5.59 15.07
CA THR A 92 2.42 -4.96 14.13
C THR A 92 2.15 -5.87 12.92
N ALA A 93 3.18 -6.57 12.41
CA ALA A 93 3.05 -7.53 11.31
C ALA A 93 2.13 -8.69 11.69
N ASP A 94 2.37 -9.35 12.83
CA ASP A 94 1.58 -10.50 13.30
C ASP A 94 0.11 -10.12 13.50
N ILE A 95 -0.17 -8.98 14.17
CA ILE A 95 -1.54 -8.51 14.38
C ILE A 95 -2.23 -8.23 13.04
N SER A 96 -1.57 -7.56 12.10
CA SER A 96 -2.12 -7.25 10.77
C SER A 96 -2.51 -8.51 10.00
N ILE A 97 -1.62 -9.51 10.00
CA ILE A 97 -1.83 -10.78 9.31
C ILE A 97 -2.96 -11.59 9.94
N ARG A 98 -2.98 -11.72 11.28
CA ARG A 98 -4.07 -12.42 11.99
C ARG A 98 -5.42 -11.73 11.79
N SER A 99 -5.43 -10.40 11.71
CA SER A 99 -6.65 -9.63 11.41
C SER A 99 -7.16 -9.90 10.00
N ALA A 100 -6.26 -10.00 9.03
CA ALA A 100 -6.61 -10.37 7.67
C ALA A 100 -7.19 -11.80 7.59
N LEU A 101 -6.64 -12.75 8.38
CA LEU A 101 -7.18 -14.12 8.51
C LEU A 101 -8.58 -14.16 9.10
N THR A 102 -8.91 -13.23 10.00
CA THR A 102 -10.22 -13.18 10.66
C THR A 102 -11.28 -12.40 9.89
N GLY A 103 -10.99 -12.03 8.63
CA GLY A 103 -11.99 -11.46 7.73
C GLY A 103 -11.91 -9.95 7.48
N HIS A 104 -10.87 -9.27 8.03
CA HIS A 104 -10.69 -7.84 7.80
C HIS A 104 -9.88 -7.58 6.52
N LEU A 105 -10.19 -6.50 5.82
CA LEU A 105 -9.34 -6.00 4.74
C LEU A 105 -8.33 -4.99 5.32
N ILE A 106 -7.05 -5.37 5.28
CA ILE A 106 -5.96 -4.60 5.85
C ILE A 106 -5.13 -3.97 4.73
N PHE A 107 -4.94 -2.67 4.79
CA PHE A 107 -3.99 -1.94 3.97
C PHE A 107 -2.81 -1.51 4.82
N SER A 108 -1.59 -1.61 4.28
CA SER A 108 -0.42 -1.06 4.97
C SER A 108 0.69 -0.70 3.99
N THR A 109 1.70 0.00 4.51
CA THR A 109 2.97 0.18 3.80
C THR A 109 4.07 -0.64 4.45
N ILE A 110 5.06 -0.98 3.66
CA ILE A 110 6.28 -1.62 4.13
C ILE A 110 7.48 -1.01 3.38
N HIS A 111 8.62 -0.87 4.05
CA HIS A 111 9.81 -0.29 3.45
C HIS A 111 10.67 -1.38 2.82
N THR A 112 10.45 -1.66 1.55
CA THR A 112 11.27 -2.54 0.70
C THR A 112 11.46 -1.90 -0.67
N ASN A 113 12.45 -2.38 -1.42
CA ASN A 113 12.78 -1.83 -2.74
C ASN A 113 11.84 -2.32 -3.84
N ASP A 114 11.26 -3.49 -3.68
CA ASP A 114 10.38 -4.14 -4.65
C ASP A 114 9.29 -4.96 -3.95
N ALA A 115 8.36 -5.47 -4.72
CA ALA A 115 7.23 -6.23 -4.21
C ALA A 115 7.63 -7.60 -3.64
N VAL A 116 8.59 -8.27 -4.24
CA VAL A 116 9.03 -9.61 -3.82
C VAL A 116 9.74 -9.54 -2.48
N SER A 117 10.64 -8.57 -2.30
CA SER A 117 11.36 -8.33 -1.04
C SER A 117 10.43 -8.04 0.15
N SER A 118 9.19 -7.60 -0.11
CA SER A 118 8.20 -7.36 0.96
C SER A 118 7.79 -8.66 1.65
N ILE A 119 7.74 -9.77 0.94
CA ILE A 119 7.42 -11.09 1.49
C ILE A 119 8.55 -11.53 2.43
N GLY A 120 9.79 -11.46 1.97
CA GLY A 120 10.96 -11.77 2.80
C GLY A 120 11.01 -10.90 4.06
N ARG A 121 10.70 -9.61 3.93
CA ARG A 121 10.69 -8.69 5.06
C ARG A 121 9.66 -9.05 6.13
N LEU A 122 8.47 -9.53 5.76
CA LEU A 122 7.48 -10.03 6.72
C LEU A 122 7.99 -11.29 7.44
N VAL A 123 8.64 -12.20 6.71
CA VAL A 123 9.25 -13.40 7.29
C VAL A 123 10.39 -13.04 8.24
N ASP A 124 11.25 -12.09 7.88
CA ASP A 124 12.34 -11.58 8.73
C ASP A 124 11.81 -10.92 10.03
N MET A 125 10.60 -10.38 9.99
CA MET A 125 9.90 -9.86 11.17
C MET A 125 9.30 -10.97 12.06
N GLY A 126 9.48 -12.24 11.71
CA GLY A 126 9.04 -13.39 12.48
C GLY A 126 7.65 -13.94 12.10
N VAL A 127 7.08 -13.47 10.97
CA VAL A 127 5.80 -14.01 10.51
C VAL A 127 6.01 -15.34 9.79
N GLU A 128 5.22 -16.33 10.13
CA GLU A 128 5.27 -17.64 9.49
C GLU A 128 4.91 -17.54 7.99
N PRO A 129 5.72 -18.12 7.08
CA PRO A 129 5.52 -18.00 5.63
C PRO A 129 4.14 -18.46 5.15
N TYR A 130 3.57 -19.50 5.76
CA TYR A 130 2.25 -19.99 5.39
C TYR A 130 1.12 -19.00 5.73
N LEU A 131 1.29 -18.22 6.81
CA LEU A 131 0.33 -17.16 7.16
C LEU A 131 0.38 -16.02 6.14
N VAL A 132 1.60 -15.60 5.74
CA VAL A 132 1.77 -14.60 4.68
C VAL A 132 1.10 -15.07 3.40
N ALA A 133 1.36 -16.33 2.98
CA ALA A 133 0.80 -16.90 1.75
C ALA A 133 -0.73 -16.98 1.76
N SER A 134 -1.35 -17.13 2.94
CA SER A 134 -2.80 -17.28 3.06
C SER A 134 -3.57 -15.96 3.02
N VAL A 135 -2.93 -14.81 3.33
CA VAL A 135 -3.63 -13.52 3.46
C VAL A 135 -3.13 -12.44 2.53
N LEU A 136 -1.92 -12.57 1.99
CA LEU A 136 -1.33 -11.52 1.14
C LEU A 136 -1.99 -11.52 -0.24
N GLU A 137 -2.90 -10.57 -0.45
CA GLU A 137 -3.61 -10.42 -1.72
C GLU A 137 -2.77 -9.74 -2.80
N GLY A 138 -1.84 -8.89 -2.39
CA GLY A 138 -0.89 -8.28 -3.31
C GLY A 138 0.04 -7.26 -2.69
N VAL A 139 1.12 -6.99 -3.41
CA VAL A 139 2.09 -5.95 -3.08
C VAL A 139 2.26 -5.03 -4.28
N LEU A 140 2.03 -3.74 -4.07
CA LEU A 140 2.26 -2.70 -5.06
C LEU A 140 3.58 -1.99 -4.80
N ALA A 141 4.59 -2.21 -5.63
CA ALA A 141 5.83 -1.44 -5.58
C ALA A 141 5.69 -0.14 -6.39
N GLN A 142 5.85 1.01 -5.76
CA GLN A 142 5.57 2.31 -6.34
C GLN A 142 6.82 3.20 -6.45
N ARG A 143 6.94 3.88 -7.58
CA ARG A 143 7.95 4.90 -7.87
C ARG A 143 7.27 6.07 -8.59
N LEU A 144 7.73 7.29 -8.30
CA LEU A 144 7.32 8.46 -9.08
C LEU A 144 8.22 8.61 -10.31
N GLY A 145 7.58 8.77 -11.46
CA GLY A 145 8.23 9.19 -12.70
C GLY A 145 7.86 10.63 -13.05
N ARG A 146 8.73 11.33 -13.77
CA ARG A 146 8.39 12.64 -14.31
C ARG A 146 7.43 12.50 -15.48
N LYS A 147 6.35 13.28 -15.46
CA LYS A 147 5.46 13.38 -16.62
C LYS A 147 6.05 14.35 -17.65
N ILE A 148 5.88 14.00 -18.93
CA ILE A 148 6.23 14.91 -20.02
C ILE A 148 5.24 16.10 -19.99
N CYS A 149 5.79 17.32 -20.10
CA CYS A 149 4.98 18.53 -20.19
C CYS A 149 4.10 18.51 -21.42
N LYS A 150 2.81 18.81 -21.25
CA LYS A 150 1.87 18.82 -22.38
C LYS A 150 2.11 19.96 -23.36
N GLU A 151 2.67 21.08 -22.89
CA GLU A 151 2.88 22.30 -23.66
C GLU A 151 4.20 22.31 -24.45
N CYS A 152 5.28 21.76 -23.86
CA CYS A 152 6.61 21.79 -24.47
C CYS A 152 7.14 20.42 -24.91
N LYS A 153 6.29 19.36 -24.91
CA LYS A 153 6.69 18.05 -25.41
C LYS A 153 7.07 18.11 -26.89
N GLN A 154 8.14 17.44 -27.23
CA GLN A 154 8.60 17.28 -28.60
C GLN A 154 8.80 15.82 -28.90
N GLN A 155 8.50 15.38 -30.13
CA GLN A 155 8.86 14.05 -30.60
C GLN A 155 10.35 14.02 -30.87
N VAL A 156 11.00 13.02 -30.32
CA VAL A 156 12.43 12.76 -30.54
C VAL A 156 12.61 11.34 -31.07
N PRO A 157 13.57 11.10 -31.99
CA PRO A 157 13.89 9.75 -32.43
C PRO A 157 14.29 8.87 -31.25
N ILE A 158 13.90 7.60 -31.28
CA ILE A 158 14.34 6.63 -30.29
C ILE A 158 15.86 6.47 -30.42
N SER A 159 16.60 6.66 -29.34
CA SER A 159 18.04 6.42 -29.32
C SER A 159 18.34 4.93 -29.58
N ASN A 160 19.47 4.64 -30.23
CA ASN A 160 19.87 3.26 -30.48
C ASN A 160 19.91 2.40 -29.20
N ASP A 161 20.38 2.98 -28.11
CA ASP A 161 20.48 2.32 -26.79
C ASP A 161 19.08 1.93 -26.26
N LEU A 162 18.10 2.80 -26.39
CA LEU A 162 16.73 2.52 -26.00
C LEU A 162 16.05 1.51 -26.95
N SER A 163 16.32 1.64 -28.25
CA SER A 163 15.80 0.74 -29.28
C SER A 163 16.17 -0.73 -29.03
N HIS A 164 17.38 -0.99 -28.51
CA HIS A 164 17.82 -2.35 -28.18
C HIS A 164 17.13 -2.95 -26.95
N ARG A 165 16.57 -2.13 -26.07
CA ARG A 165 15.87 -2.55 -24.85
C ARG A 165 14.37 -2.76 -25.02
N LEU A 166 13.81 -2.31 -26.15
CA LEU A 166 12.39 -2.41 -26.45
C LEU A 166 12.10 -3.64 -27.31
N THR A 167 10.98 -4.29 -27.04
CA THR A 167 10.42 -5.31 -27.92
C THR A 167 9.96 -4.70 -29.25
N PRO A 168 9.79 -5.49 -30.32
CA PRO A 168 9.26 -4.98 -31.59
C PRO A 168 7.90 -4.28 -31.45
N GLU A 169 7.02 -4.79 -30.58
CA GLU A 169 5.70 -4.23 -30.31
C GLU A 169 5.82 -2.87 -29.60
N GLU A 170 6.67 -2.78 -28.59
CA GLU A 170 6.93 -1.51 -27.90
C GLU A 170 7.54 -0.45 -28.81
N ARG A 171 8.46 -0.82 -29.72
CA ARG A 171 9.00 0.11 -30.73
C ARG A 171 7.91 0.73 -31.59
N THR A 172 6.95 -0.09 -32.02
CA THR A 172 5.82 0.38 -32.83
C THR A 172 4.96 1.39 -32.08
N MET A 173 4.73 1.17 -30.77
CA MET A 173 3.99 2.12 -29.92
C MET A 173 4.70 3.47 -29.78
N PHE A 174 6.04 3.50 -29.76
CA PHE A 174 6.82 4.73 -29.66
C PHE A 174 6.96 5.49 -30.98
N THR A 175 6.75 4.82 -32.12
CA THR A 175 6.86 5.43 -33.45
C THR A 175 5.51 5.87 -34.04
N ALA A 176 4.40 5.41 -33.46
CA ALA A 176 3.04 5.71 -33.97
C ALA A 176 2.37 6.95 -33.32
N GLY A 177 3.09 7.74 -32.49
CA GLY A 177 2.56 8.89 -31.75
C GLY A 177 2.97 10.25 -32.29
#